data_c9787282aacd5702ae398fbf5e86fa06
#
_entry.id   c9787282aacd5702ae398fbf5e86fa06
#
_cell.length_a   1.000
_cell.length_b   1.000
_cell.length_c   1.000
_cell.angle_alpha   90.00
_cell.angle_beta   90.00
_cell.angle_gamma   90.00
#
_symmetry.space_group_name_H-M   'P 1'
#
loop_
_entity.id
_entity.type
_entity.pdbx_description
1 polymer ?
#
loop_
_entity_poly.entity_id
_entity_poly.type
_entity_poly.pdbx_seq_one_letter_code
_entity_poly.pdbx_strand_id
1 'polypeptide(L)'
;MPPRVGGARPRVPTPRPQERSSMTTKDVPPPLARAVIDRAAEERLDEGLLARIRADRATHVLLLHGDRAPLDDQSAVRWLAPDAVPDEAVWAFLGRDAEGRAVAVAALSAKVDEPTVDADGWGSLRVIGGGLDPDEAGRFVQGLSLGRWLLDAPFCPACGGATEIRQAGWSRRCVVCGRQHFPRTDPAVIVAVASADGERLLLGRNAAWGDIPTYSTFAGFVEAGESLETTVEREVAEEAGVRLDRIVYRGSQAWPYPRSLMLGFTAYAISDDEARADGEEILDVRWFTREEIREALTGGGDIRLPGPASIARSLILRWVGE
;
A
#
# COMPACT_ATOMS: atom_id res chain seq x y z
N MET A 1 -27.26 41.21 16.32
CA MET A 1 -25.96 40.65 15.90
C MET A 1 -25.03 40.57 17.11
N PRO A 2 -24.70 39.43 17.65
CA PRO A 2 -23.66 39.30 18.65
C PRO A 2 -22.26 39.11 17.97
N PRO A 3 -21.17 39.58 18.62
CA PRO A 3 -19.83 39.53 18.04
C PRO A 3 -19.25 38.10 17.98
N ARG A 4 -18.62 37.79 16.87
CA ARG A 4 -17.85 36.53 16.68
C ARG A 4 -16.60 36.54 17.55
N VAL A 5 -16.53 35.65 18.54
CA VAL A 5 -15.31 35.37 19.31
C VAL A 5 -14.46 34.46 18.47
N GLY A 6 -13.33 34.99 17.98
CA GLY A 6 -12.29 34.23 17.32
C GLY A 6 -11.47 33.44 18.36
N GLY A 7 -11.81 32.18 18.60
CA GLY A 7 -11.01 31.27 19.41
C GLY A 7 -9.96 30.60 18.54
N ALA A 8 -8.68 30.89 18.75
CA ALA A 8 -7.57 30.13 18.21
C ALA A 8 -7.66 28.68 18.70
N ARG A 9 -7.76 27.70 17.79
CA ARG A 9 -7.71 26.29 18.14
C ARG A 9 -6.29 25.93 18.61
N PRO A 10 -6.16 25.11 19.66
CA PRO A 10 -4.85 24.70 20.15
C PRO A 10 -4.13 23.92 19.05
N ARG A 11 -2.85 24.25 18.83
CA ARG A 11 -1.96 23.47 17.98
C ARG A 11 -1.79 22.08 18.59
N VAL A 12 -2.06 21.04 17.82
CA VAL A 12 -1.73 19.66 18.17
C VAL A 12 -0.19 19.61 18.31
N PRO A 13 0.36 19.20 19.45
CA PRO A 13 1.79 19.11 19.60
C PRO A 13 2.35 18.06 18.63
N THR A 14 3.38 18.43 17.86
CA THR A 14 4.19 17.47 17.09
C THR A 14 4.73 16.43 18.06
N PRO A 15 4.60 15.13 17.76
CA PRO A 15 5.19 14.10 18.61
C PRO A 15 6.72 14.33 18.66
N ARG A 16 7.27 14.40 19.88
CA ARG A 16 8.72 14.39 20.06
C ARG A 16 9.28 13.11 19.45
N PRO A 17 10.50 13.15 18.87
CA PRO A 17 11.18 11.92 18.47
C PRO A 17 11.24 10.99 19.69
N GLN A 18 10.53 9.90 19.66
CA GLN A 18 10.70 8.84 20.65
C GLN A 18 12.12 8.31 20.50
N GLU A 19 12.88 8.31 21.56
CA GLU A 19 14.14 7.60 21.65
C GLU A 19 13.91 6.18 21.16
N ARG A 20 14.64 5.79 20.11
CA ARG A 20 14.58 4.44 19.54
C ARG A 20 15.16 3.46 20.57
N SER A 21 14.32 3.04 21.52
CA SER A 21 14.56 1.80 22.25
C SER A 21 14.76 0.69 21.23
N SER A 22 15.70 -0.22 21.44
CA SER A 22 16.00 -1.33 20.55
C SER A 22 14.73 -2.12 20.25
N MET A 23 14.09 -1.81 19.12
CA MET A 23 12.88 -2.53 18.67
C MET A 23 13.28 -3.97 18.39
N THR A 24 12.64 -4.90 19.06
CA THR A 24 12.72 -6.31 18.69
C THR A 24 12.11 -6.47 17.30
N THR A 25 12.51 -7.47 16.52
CA THR A 25 11.95 -7.75 15.19
C THR A 25 10.42 -7.88 15.20
N LYS A 26 9.81 -8.09 16.38
CA LYS A 26 8.37 -8.17 16.62
C LYS A 26 7.62 -6.85 16.43
N ASP A 27 8.29 -5.69 16.51
CA ASP A 27 7.65 -4.38 16.55
C ASP A 27 7.93 -3.52 15.29
N VAL A 28 8.64 -4.05 14.30
CA VAL A 28 8.93 -3.31 13.06
C VAL A 28 7.67 -3.26 12.18
N PRO A 29 7.18 -2.05 11.81
CA PRO A 29 6.06 -1.92 10.88
C PRO A 29 6.34 -2.60 9.53
N PRO A 30 5.29 -3.01 8.79
CA PRO A 30 5.45 -3.53 7.43
C PRO A 30 6.25 -2.57 6.52
N PRO A 31 6.94 -3.07 5.48
CA PRO A 31 7.92 -2.28 4.71
C PRO A 31 7.37 -0.97 4.16
N LEU A 32 6.17 -0.98 3.59
CA LEU A 32 5.55 0.19 2.99
C LEU A 32 4.72 1.05 3.99
N ALA A 33 4.80 0.75 5.29
CA ALA A 33 4.08 1.47 6.35
C ALA A 33 5.01 2.20 7.34
N ARG A 34 6.27 2.44 6.98
CA ARG A 34 7.31 2.98 7.87
C ARG A 34 7.49 4.48 7.76
N ALA A 35 6.96 5.11 6.73
CA ALA A 35 7.14 6.52 6.43
C ALA A 35 6.43 7.43 7.44
N VAL A 36 7.08 8.56 7.73
CA VAL A 36 6.48 9.69 8.47
C VAL A 36 6.43 10.88 7.52
N ILE A 37 5.25 11.15 6.95
CA ILE A 37 5.05 12.18 5.94
C ILE A 37 4.16 13.28 6.51
N ASP A 38 4.60 14.53 6.44
CA ASP A 38 3.72 15.67 6.66
C ASP A 38 2.78 15.82 5.46
N ARG A 39 1.52 15.48 5.66
CA ARG A 39 0.50 15.54 4.61
C ARG A 39 -0.02 16.94 4.34
N ALA A 40 0.29 17.91 5.18
CA ALA A 40 -0.15 19.32 5.10
C ALA A 40 -1.61 19.44 4.64
N ALA A 41 -2.51 18.69 5.31
CA ALA A 41 -3.88 18.47 4.85
C ALA A 41 -4.71 19.77 4.82
N GLU A 42 -4.37 20.73 5.67
CA GLU A 42 -4.99 22.08 5.73
C GLU A 42 -4.74 22.89 4.48
N GLU A 43 -3.61 22.71 3.80
CA GLU A 43 -3.29 23.43 2.56
C GLU A 43 -4.16 23.00 1.38
N ARG A 44 -4.73 21.80 1.41
CA ARG A 44 -5.55 21.23 0.30
C ARG A 44 -6.81 22.03 0.03
N LEU A 45 -7.25 22.85 0.98
CA LEU A 45 -8.44 23.72 0.83
C LEU A 45 -8.17 24.96 -0.02
N ASP A 46 -6.91 25.30 -0.27
CA ASP A 46 -6.52 26.39 -1.14
C ASP A 46 -6.66 25.97 -2.61
N GLU A 47 -7.61 26.55 -3.32
CA GLU A 47 -7.87 26.26 -4.74
C GLU A 47 -6.70 26.61 -5.64
N GLY A 48 -5.83 27.56 -5.23
CA GLY A 48 -4.62 27.96 -5.98
C GLY A 48 -3.40 27.08 -5.75
N LEU A 49 -3.44 26.13 -4.79
CA LEU A 49 -2.27 25.35 -4.39
C LEU A 49 -1.64 24.60 -5.56
N LEU A 50 -2.41 23.85 -6.35
CA LEU A 50 -1.88 23.08 -7.48
C LEU A 50 -1.21 23.97 -8.53
N ALA A 51 -1.76 25.13 -8.81
CA ALA A 51 -1.16 26.08 -9.75
C ALA A 51 0.21 26.60 -9.25
N ARG A 52 0.28 26.93 -7.96
CA ARG A 52 1.54 27.40 -7.34
C ARG A 52 2.63 26.34 -7.34
N ILE A 53 2.32 25.12 -6.88
CA ILE A 53 3.33 24.04 -6.81
C ILE A 53 3.79 23.60 -8.20
N ARG A 54 2.94 23.69 -9.23
CA ARG A 54 3.34 23.41 -10.62
C ARG A 54 4.24 24.52 -11.22
N ALA A 55 4.14 25.74 -10.72
CA ALA A 55 5.00 26.87 -11.14
C ALA A 55 6.31 26.94 -10.33
N ASP A 56 6.40 26.27 -9.18
CA ASP A 56 7.57 26.31 -8.30
C ASP A 56 8.53 25.16 -8.64
N ARG A 57 9.69 25.50 -9.22
CA ARG A 57 10.73 24.52 -9.58
C ARG A 57 11.32 23.76 -8.38
N ALA A 58 11.11 24.24 -7.15
CA ALA A 58 11.51 23.54 -5.93
C ALA A 58 10.56 22.41 -5.56
N THR A 59 9.40 22.29 -6.20
CA THR A 59 8.47 21.16 -5.98
C THR A 59 9.09 19.84 -6.44
N HIS A 60 9.05 18.84 -5.58
CA HIS A 60 9.45 17.48 -5.90
C HIS A 60 8.26 16.69 -6.47
N VAL A 61 8.36 16.26 -7.71
CA VAL A 61 7.28 15.56 -8.39
C VAL A 61 7.60 14.09 -8.57
N LEU A 62 6.74 13.22 -8.03
CA LEU A 62 6.69 11.80 -8.38
C LEU A 62 5.92 11.66 -9.69
N LEU A 63 6.61 11.40 -10.78
CA LEU A 63 5.94 11.04 -12.04
C LEU A 63 5.55 9.55 -11.99
N LEU A 64 4.33 9.25 -12.41
CA LEU A 64 3.85 7.89 -12.56
C LEU A 64 3.38 7.63 -14.00
N HIS A 65 3.82 6.51 -14.56
CA HIS A 65 3.26 5.93 -15.78
C HIS A 65 2.67 4.55 -15.43
N GLY A 66 1.35 4.48 -15.31
CA GLY A 66 0.68 3.32 -14.73
C GLY A 66 1.03 3.13 -13.25
N ASP A 67 1.79 2.09 -12.94
CA ASP A 67 2.27 1.78 -11.58
C ASP A 67 3.79 1.92 -11.43
N ARG A 68 4.46 2.49 -12.45
CA ARG A 68 5.91 2.67 -12.45
C ARG A 68 6.30 4.13 -12.31
N ALA A 69 7.42 4.36 -11.65
CA ALA A 69 8.08 5.65 -11.54
C ALA A 69 9.45 5.62 -12.24
N PRO A 70 9.97 6.77 -12.73
CA PRO A 70 11.33 6.84 -13.25
C PRO A 70 12.35 6.62 -12.14
N LEU A 71 13.44 5.95 -12.47
CA LEU A 71 14.53 5.61 -11.56
C LEU A 71 15.83 6.30 -11.99
N ASP A 72 16.71 6.54 -11.02
CA ASP A 72 18.10 6.89 -11.25
C ASP A 72 19.00 5.64 -11.39
N ASP A 73 20.29 5.85 -11.60
CA ASP A 73 21.31 4.83 -11.77
C ASP A 73 21.50 3.92 -10.52
N GLN A 74 21.01 4.37 -9.36
CA GLN A 74 21.03 3.60 -8.10
C GLN A 74 19.71 2.85 -7.83
N SER A 75 18.76 2.91 -8.76
CA SER A 75 17.41 2.34 -8.63
C SER A 75 16.53 3.01 -7.56
N ALA A 76 16.87 4.24 -7.14
CA ALA A 76 16.01 5.10 -6.34
C ALA A 76 15.03 5.86 -7.24
N VAL A 77 13.95 6.39 -6.66
CA VAL A 77 12.96 7.17 -7.43
C VAL A 77 13.57 8.49 -7.92
N ARG A 78 13.51 8.70 -9.24
CA ARG A 78 13.91 9.99 -9.84
C ARG A 78 12.80 11.02 -9.65
N TRP A 79 13.00 11.92 -8.71
CA TRP A 79 12.11 13.06 -8.49
C TRP A 79 12.33 14.13 -9.55
N LEU A 80 11.25 14.60 -10.18
CA LEU A 80 11.31 15.58 -11.25
C LEU A 80 10.97 16.99 -10.76
N ALA A 81 11.50 18.01 -11.46
CA ALA A 81 10.95 19.35 -11.36
C ALA A 81 9.66 19.46 -12.19
N PRO A 82 8.73 20.39 -11.85
CA PRO A 82 7.45 20.50 -12.56
C PRO A 82 7.54 20.70 -14.07
N ASP A 83 8.56 21.41 -14.54
CA ASP A 83 8.80 21.68 -15.96
C ASP A 83 9.29 20.47 -16.76
N ALA A 84 9.69 19.38 -16.10
CA ALA A 84 10.04 18.11 -16.73
C ALA A 84 8.85 17.12 -16.81
N VAL A 85 7.68 17.51 -16.31
CA VAL A 85 6.49 16.64 -16.26
C VAL A 85 5.63 16.89 -17.51
N PRO A 86 5.15 15.83 -18.20
CA PRO A 86 4.23 15.97 -19.32
C PRO A 86 2.95 16.74 -18.97
N ASP A 87 2.46 17.58 -19.88
CA ASP A 87 1.31 18.47 -19.66
C ASP A 87 0.00 17.71 -19.38
N GLU A 88 -0.16 16.54 -19.99
CA GLU A 88 -1.34 15.67 -19.85
C GLU A 88 -1.42 14.93 -18.51
N ALA A 89 -0.39 14.98 -17.68
CA ALA A 89 -0.39 14.32 -16.39
C ALA A 89 -1.45 14.91 -15.43
N VAL A 90 -2.10 14.03 -14.69
CA VAL A 90 -3.06 14.41 -13.63
C VAL A 90 -2.30 14.61 -12.32
N TRP A 91 -2.47 15.78 -11.71
CA TRP A 91 -1.69 16.20 -10.55
C TRP A 91 -2.46 16.10 -9.24
N ALA A 92 -1.70 15.75 -8.16
CA ALA A 92 -2.16 15.92 -6.78
C ALA A 92 -1.02 16.32 -5.85
N PHE A 93 -1.36 17.08 -4.81
CA PHE A 93 -0.45 17.44 -3.73
C PHE A 93 -0.37 16.30 -2.71
N LEU A 94 0.83 15.84 -2.39
CA LEU A 94 1.06 14.76 -1.43
C LEU A 94 1.36 15.28 -0.02
N GLY A 95 1.93 16.47 0.10
CA GLY A 95 2.35 17.04 1.36
C GLY A 95 3.66 17.81 1.23
N ARG A 96 4.41 17.89 2.34
CA ARG A 96 5.72 18.56 2.37
C ARG A 96 6.81 17.60 2.82
N ASP A 97 8.01 17.83 2.30
CA ASP A 97 9.20 17.13 2.78
C ASP A 97 9.77 17.79 4.07
N ALA A 98 10.89 17.25 4.57
CA ALA A 98 11.53 17.74 5.79
C ALA A 98 12.05 19.18 5.67
N GLU A 99 12.33 19.64 4.44
CA GLU A 99 12.78 21.00 4.14
C GLU A 99 11.60 21.95 3.85
N GLY A 100 10.35 21.46 3.95
CA GLY A 100 9.13 22.22 3.70
C GLY A 100 8.79 22.41 2.23
N ARG A 101 9.52 21.77 1.29
CA ARG A 101 9.23 21.83 -0.15
C ARG A 101 7.96 21.03 -0.44
N ALA A 102 7.19 21.46 -1.43
CA ALA A 102 6.02 20.73 -1.87
C ALA A 102 6.41 19.40 -2.51
N VAL A 103 5.68 18.35 -2.16
CA VAL A 103 5.75 17.04 -2.82
C VAL A 103 4.44 16.79 -3.54
N ALA A 104 4.50 16.44 -4.81
CA ALA A 104 3.35 16.20 -5.65
C ALA A 104 3.46 14.86 -6.39
N VAL A 105 2.34 14.32 -6.82
CA VAL A 105 2.29 13.26 -7.84
C VAL A 105 1.76 13.83 -9.13
N ALA A 106 2.32 13.38 -10.24
CA ALA A 106 1.84 13.58 -11.59
C ALA A 106 1.64 12.20 -12.23
N ALA A 107 0.39 11.82 -12.53
CA ALA A 107 0.05 10.48 -12.95
C ALA A 107 -0.39 10.44 -14.42
N LEU A 108 0.17 9.50 -15.17
CA LEU A 108 -0.19 9.13 -16.53
C LEU A 108 -0.74 7.71 -16.58
N SER A 109 -1.74 7.49 -17.42
CA SER A 109 -2.27 6.16 -17.68
C SER A 109 -1.23 5.30 -18.39
N ALA A 110 -1.14 4.01 -18.04
CA ALA A 110 -0.34 3.02 -18.79
C ALA A 110 -0.83 2.79 -20.22
N LYS A 111 -1.97 3.40 -20.62
CA LYS A 111 -2.52 3.32 -21.98
C LYS A 111 -1.93 4.35 -22.94
N VAL A 112 -1.26 5.37 -22.43
CA VAL A 112 -0.49 6.32 -23.23
C VAL A 112 0.96 5.84 -23.36
N ASP A 113 1.70 6.35 -24.33
CA ASP A 113 3.11 6.00 -24.49
C ASP A 113 3.92 6.41 -23.24
N GLU A 114 4.95 5.62 -22.92
CA GLU A 114 5.86 5.94 -21.82
C GLU A 114 6.56 7.26 -22.11
N PRO A 115 6.47 8.26 -21.22
CA PRO A 115 7.03 9.58 -21.47
C PRO A 115 8.56 9.54 -21.47
N THR A 116 9.16 10.31 -22.36
CA THR A 116 10.60 10.53 -22.38
C THR A 116 10.98 11.53 -21.30
N VAL A 117 11.66 11.06 -20.26
CA VAL A 117 12.18 11.85 -19.16
C VAL A 117 13.63 11.46 -18.89
N ASP A 118 14.38 12.33 -18.19
CA ASP A 118 15.74 12.02 -17.74
C ASP A 118 15.72 10.97 -16.63
N ALA A 119 15.80 9.68 -17.01
CA ALA A 119 15.77 8.55 -16.11
C ALA A 119 16.56 7.36 -16.69
N ASP A 120 17.15 6.54 -15.82
CA ASP A 120 17.92 5.34 -16.20
C ASP A 120 17.02 4.10 -16.36
N GLY A 121 15.75 4.19 -15.96
CA GLY A 121 14.76 3.13 -16.09
C GLY A 121 13.44 3.46 -15.41
N TRP A 122 12.55 2.46 -15.37
CA TRP A 122 11.24 2.56 -14.74
C TRP A 122 11.01 1.38 -13.80
N GLY A 123 10.64 1.67 -12.55
CA GLY A 123 10.38 0.66 -11.53
C GLY A 123 9.00 0.73 -10.90
N SER A 124 8.41 -0.44 -10.63
CA SER A 124 7.16 -0.51 -9.88
C SER A 124 7.41 -0.63 -8.38
N LEU A 125 6.54 -0.01 -7.58
CA LEU A 125 6.60 -0.09 -6.11
C LEU A 125 6.65 -1.54 -5.61
N ARG A 126 5.96 -2.46 -6.30
CA ARG A 126 5.93 -3.88 -5.96
C ARG A 126 7.32 -4.51 -5.99
N VAL A 127 8.16 -4.09 -6.93
CA VAL A 127 9.51 -4.63 -7.13
C VAL A 127 10.52 -3.91 -6.25
N ILE A 128 10.55 -2.57 -6.30
CA ILE A 128 11.62 -1.80 -5.66
C ILE A 128 11.29 -1.34 -4.24
N GLY A 129 10.00 -1.26 -3.86
CA GLY A 129 9.54 -0.61 -2.63
C GLY A 129 10.12 -1.17 -1.33
N GLY A 130 10.56 -2.43 -1.33
CA GLY A 130 11.22 -3.03 -0.15
C GLY A 130 12.65 -2.58 0.07
N GLY A 131 13.31 -2.04 -0.96
CA GLY A 131 14.67 -1.52 -0.92
C GLY A 131 14.77 0.00 -0.84
N LEU A 132 13.66 0.72 -1.04
CA LEU A 132 13.63 2.18 -0.95
C LEU A 132 13.78 2.65 0.50
N ASP A 133 14.27 3.90 0.67
CA ASP A 133 14.15 4.60 1.94
C ASP A 133 12.69 4.63 2.41
N PRO A 134 12.41 4.50 3.72
CA PRO A 134 11.05 4.47 4.23
C PRO A 134 10.16 5.64 3.80
N ASP A 135 10.69 6.86 3.79
CA ASP A 135 9.91 8.05 3.41
C ASP A 135 9.68 8.09 1.91
N GLU A 136 10.65 7.67 1.09
CA GLU A 136 10.52 7.53 -0.35
C GLU A 136 9.48 6.47 -0.71
N ALA A 137 9.55 5.28 -0.09
CA ALA A 137 8.56 4.22 -0.26
C ALA A 137 7.15 4.71 0.11
N GLY A 138 7.02 5.44 1.22
CA GLY A 138 5.74 5.99 1.66
C GLY A 138 5.16 7.05 0.72
N ARG A 139 5.99 7.93 0.17
CA ARG A 139 5.58 8.90 -0.86
C ARG A 139 5.16 8.21 -2.14
N PHE A 140 5.87 7.16 -2.54
CA PHE A 140 5.49 6.35 -3.70
C PHE A 140 4.14 5.65 -3.47
N VAL A 141 3.94 5.00 -2.31
CA VAL A 141 2.64 4.39 -1.92
C VAL A 141 1.51 5.41 -1.99
N GLN A 142 1.71 6.59 -1.38
CA GLN A 142 0.70 7.65 -1.35
C GLN A 142 0.40 8.16 -2.76
N GLY A 143 1.44 8.44 -3.54
CA GLY A 143 1.32 8.94 -4.91
C GLY A 143 0.64 7.94 -5.83
N LEU A 144 1.02 6.65 -5.75
CA LEU A 144 0.42 5.60 -6.58
C LEU A 144 -1.05 5.37 -6.21
N SER A 145 -1.38 5.33 -4.90
CA SER A 145 -2.77 5.19 -4.45
C SER A 145 -3.66 6.33 -4.95
N LEU A 146 -3.18 7.57 -4.84
CA LEU A 146 -3.94 8.75 -5.22
C LEU A 146 -3.99 8.94 -6.74
N GLY A 147 -2.85 8.76 -7.41
CA GLY A 147 -2.73 8.92 -8.87
C GLY A 147 -3.63 7.91 -9.61
N ARG A 148 -3.63 6.64 -9.22
CA ARG A 148 -4.51 5.63 -9.79
C ARG A 148 -5.99 6.00 -9.61
N TRP A 149 -6.38 6.37 -8.39
CA TRP A 149 -7.77 6.78 -8.15
C TRP A 149 -8.17 7.98 -9.01
N LEU A 150 -7.29 8.96 -9.19
CA LEU A 150 -7.57 10.13 -10.05
C LEU A 150 -7.76 9.74 -11.51
N LEU A 151 -7.01 8.77 -12.02
CA LEU A 151 -7.14 8.28 -13.39
C LEU A 151 -8.38 7.38 -13.58
N ASP A 152 -8.71 6.55 -12.57
CA ASP A 152 -9.76 5.53 -12.66
C ASP A 152 -11.16 6.07 -12.33
N ALA A 153 -11.27 7.25 -11.69
CA ALA A 153 -12.54 7.78 -11.22
C ALA A 153 -12.98 9.11 -11.88
N PRO A 154 -12.90 9.27 -13.22
CA PRO A 154 -13.27 10.52 -13.89
C PRO A 154 -14.78 10.79 -13.89
N PHE A 155 -15.60 9.78 -13.58
CA PHE A 155 -17.06 9.87 -13.59
C PHE A 155 -17.68 9.62 -12.22
N CYS A 156 -18.84 10.22 -12.00
CA CYS A 156 -19.62 10.06 -10.78
C CYS A 156 -20.32 8.68 -10.75
N PRO A 157 -20.08 7.83 -9.76
CA PRO A 157 -20.72 6.51 -9.69
C PRO A 157 -22.24 6.58 -9.43
N ALA A 158 -22.77 7.75 -9.03
CA ALA A 158 -24.19 7.90 -8.73
C ALA A 158 -25.02 8.34 -9.93
N CYS A 159 -24.46 9.12 -10.88
CA CYS A 159 -25.23 9.67 -12.01
C CYS A 159 -24.50 9.62 -13.35
N GLY A 160 -23.30 9.06 -13.41
CA GLY A 160 -22.50 8.97 -14.64
C GLY A 160 -21.88 10.29 -15.12
N GLY A 161 -22.19 11.42 -14.49
CA GLY A 161 -21.65 12.74 -14.89
C GLY A 161 -20.16 12.87 -14.65
N ALA A 162 -19.47 13.71 -15.44
CA ALA A 162 -18.06 14.00 -15.25
C ALA A 162 -17.78 14.62 -13.88
N THR A 163 -16.57 14.42 -13.38
CA THR A 163 -16.13 14.97 -12.09
C THR A 163 -14.92 15.87 -12.27
N GLU A 164 -14.84 16.91 -11.46
CA GLU A 164 -13.69 17.82 -11.38
C GLU A 164 -12.86 17.54 -10.13
N ILE A 165 -11.54 17.71 -10.27
CA ILE A 165 -10.59 17.57 -9.16
C ILE A 165 -10.78 18.77 -8.19
N ARG A 166 -10.79 18.47 -6.90
CA ARG A 166 -10.87 19.41 -5.80
C ARG A 166 -9.87 19.04 -4.70
N GLN A 167 -9.65 19.95 -3.75
CA GLN A 167 -8.77 19.74 -2.61
C GLN A 167 -7.38 19.23 -3.03
N ALA A 168 -6.80 19.90 -4.02
CA ALA A 168 -5.48 19.58 -4.57
C ALA A 168 -5.29 18.08 -4.89
N GLY A 169 -6.32 17.43 -5.45
CA GLY A 169 -6.30 16.02 -5.86
C GLY A 169 -6.94 15.05 -4.88
N TRP A 170 -7.31 15.49 -3.66
CA TRP A 170 -7.84 14.60 -2.62
C TRP A 170 -9.35 14.41 -2.62
N SER A 171 -10.05 15.10 -3.52
CA SER A 171 -11.46 14.86 -3.79
C SER A 171 -11.80 15.19 -5.24
N ARG A 172 -12.95 14.69 -5.67
CA ARG A 172 -13.58 15.04 -6.95
C ARG A 172 -15.02 15.46 -6.70
N ARG A 173 -15.52 16.41 -7.47
CA ARG A 173 -16.91 16.87 -7.38
C ARG A 173 -17.61 16.66 -8.72
N CYS A 174 -18.77 16.02 -8.70
CA CYS A 174 -19.60 15.84 -9.90
C CYS A 174 -20.15 17.16 -10.39
N VAL A 175 -19.97 17.46 -11.66
CA VAL A 175 -20.49 18.71 -12.29
C VAL A 175 -22.01 18.68 -12.50
N VAL A 176 -22.64 17.48 -12.50
CA VAL A 176 -24.08 17.29 -12.72
C VAL A 176 -24.85 17.27 -11.41
N CYS A 177 -24.53 16.36 -10.48
CA CYS A 177 -25.30 16.18 -9.23
C CYS A 177 -24.65 16.82 -8.00
N GLY A 178 -23.47 17.42 -8.13
CA GLY A 178 -22.74 18.09 -7.04
C GLY A 178 -22.12 17.16 -5.97
N ARG A 179 -22.29 15.84 -6.07
CA ARG A 179 -21.71 14.89 -5.10
C ARG A 179 -20.20 14.98 -5.09
N GLN A 180 -19.65 14.91 -3.89
CA GLN A 180 -18.20 14.83 -3.67
C GLN A 180 -17.79 13.38 -3.48
N HIS A 181 -16.63 13.03 -4.07
CA HIS A 181 -16.04 11.70 -4.02
C HIS A 181 -14.61 11.82 -3.49
N PHE A 182 -14.19 10.81 -2.74
CA PHE A 182 -12.88 10.72 -2.10
C PHE A 182 -12.15 9.47 -2.57
N PRO A 183 -10.81 9.42 -2.48
CA PRO A 183 -10.05 8.21 -2.73
C PRO A 183 -10.63 6.99 -1.99
N ARG A 184 -10.73 5.87 -2.68
CA ARG A 184 -11.27 4.63 -2.13
C ARG A 184 -10.12 3.73 -1.69
N THR A 185 -10.35 3.03 -0.60
CA THR A 185 -9.44 2.02 -0.08
C THR A 185 -10.28 0.80 0.26
N ASP A 186 -9.92 -0.38 -0.27
CA ASP A 186 -10.64 -1.62 -0.04
C ASP A 186 -9.89 -2.40 1.06
N PRO A 187 -10.54 -2.72 2.20
CA PRO A 187 -9.91 -3.51 3.25
C PRO A 187 -9.76 -4.96 2.80
N ALA A 188 -8.59 -5.54 3.06
CA ALA A 188 -8.31 -6.95 2.83
C ALA A 188 -7.48 -7.50 4.00
N VAL A 189 -7.81 -8.68 4.47
CA VAL A 189 -7.02 -9.38 5.48
C VAL A 189 -5.88 -10.15 4.83
N ILE A 190 -4.83 -10.38 5.60
CA ILE A 190 -3.73 -11.28 5.24
C ILE A 190 -3.21 -11.95 6.50
N VAL A 191 -3.09 -13.27 6.50
CA VAL A 191 -2.85 -14.04 7.72
C VAL A 191 -1.78 -15.11 7.55
N ALA A 192 -0.81 -15.11 8.46
CA ALA A 192 0.14 -16.21 8.64
C ALA A 192 -0.46 -17.23 9.63
N VAL A 193 -0.68 -18.45 9.16
CA VAL A 193 -1.31 -19.54 9.93
C VAL A 193 -0.25 -20.52 10.39
N ALA A 194 0.02 -20.55 11.69
CA ALA A 194 0.89 -21.54 12.31
C ALA A 194 0.11 -22.85 12.58
N SER A 195 0.83 -23.97 12.61
CA SER A 195 0.31 -25.26 13.10
C SER A 195 -0.15 -25.16 14.56
N ALA A 196 -0.93 -26.13 15.02
CA ALA A 196 -1.46 -26.16 16.38
C ALA A 196 -0.35 -26.08 17.45
N ASP A 197 0.82 -26.69 17.18
CA ASP A 197 2.02 -26.65 18.02
C ASP A 197 2.89 -25.39 17.81
N GLY A 198 2.66 -24.62 16.71
CA GLY A 198 3.41 -23.43 16.34
C GLY A 198 4.71 -23.70 15.58
N GLU A 199 5.07 -24.95 15.28
CA GLU A 199 6.35 -25.34 14.71
C GLU A 199 6.38 -25.27 13.17
N ARG A 200 5.22 -25.22 12.50
CA ARG A 200 5.09 -25.14 11.06
C ARG A 200 4.20 -23.97 10.64
N LEU A 201 4.45 -23.44 9.45
CA LEU A 201 3.68 -22.38 8.81
C LEU A 201 2.94 -22.91 7.59
N LEU A 202 1.63 -22.69 7.51
CA LEU A 202 0.85 -23.03 6.33
C LEU A 202 0.95 -21.91 5.31
N LEU A 203 1.35 -22.26 4.08
CA LEU A 203 1.36 -21.35 2.94
C LEU A 203 0.61 -21.97 1.76
N GLY A 204 0.01 -21.10 0.94
CA GLY A 204 -0.71 -21.46 -0.27
C GLY A 204 -0.02 -21.00 -1.54
N ARG A 205 -0.18 -21.76 -2.64
CA ARG A 205 0.26 -21.42 -3.98
C ARG A 205 -0.95 -20.99 -4.82
N ASN A 206 -1.03 -19.69 -5.11
CA ASN A 206 -2.14 -19.13 -5.88
C ASN A 206 -1.99 -19.43 -7.39
N ALA A 207 -3.12 -19.80 -8.04
CA ALA A 207 -3.19 -20.11 -9.47
C ALA A 207 -2.69 -18.97 -10.37
N ALA A 208 -2.88 -17.72 -9.97
CA ALA A 208 -2.44 -16.54 -10.72
C ALA A 208 -0.93 -16.41 -10.89
N TRP A 209 -0.11 -17.17 -10.13
CA TRP A 209 1.36 -17.13 -10.23
C TRP A 209 1.93 -18.11 -11.27
N GLY A 210 1.08 -18.87 -11.95
CA GLY A 210 1.46 -19.83 -13.00
C GLY A 210 2.37 -20.94 -12.46
N ASP A 211 3.38 -21.33 -13.27
CA ASP A 211 4.30 -22.44 -12.94
C ASP A 211 5.40 -22.07 -11.91
N ILE A 212 5.48 -20.82 -11.50
CA ILE A 212 6.46 -20.40 -10.50
C ILE A 212 6.02 -20.94 -9.12
N PRO A 213 6.83 -21.73 -8.42
CA PRO A 213 6.47 -22.31 -7.14
C PRO A 213 6.52 -21.26 -6.01
N THR A 214 5.68 -20.25 -6.12
CA THR A 214 5.58 -19.17 -5.13
C THR A 214 4.51 -19.53 -4.11
N TYR A 215 4.89 -19.52 -2.83
CA TYR A 215 4.00 -19.75 -1.70
C TYR A 215 3.89 -18.51 -0.85
N SER A 216 2.68 -18.18 -0.40
CA SER A 216 2.40 -17.01 0.42
C SER A 216 1.38 -17.32 1.52
N THR A 217 1.19 -16.37 2.40
CA THR A 217 0.11 -16.32 3.39
C THR A 217 -1.23 -16.08 2.70
N PHE A 218 -2.32 -16.54 3.31
CA PHE A 218 -3.69 -16.41 2.80
C PHE A 218 -4.18 -14.97 2.91
N ALA A 219 -4.98 -14.52 1.95
CA ALA A 219 -5.43 -13.13 1.91
C ALA A 219 -6.69 -12.97 1.07
N GLY A 220 -7.68 -12.24 1.60
CA GLY A 220 -8.89 -11.94 0.86
C GLY A 220 -9.55 -10.63 1.30
N PHE A 221 -10.54 -10.20 0.53
CA PHE A 221 -11.26 -8.96 0.79
C PHE A 221 -12.30 -9.13 1.90
N VAL A 222 -12.44 -8.07 2.70
CA VAL A 222 -13.54 -7.96 3.67
C VAL A 222 -14.84 -7.76 2.91
N GLU A 223 -15.81 -8.65 3.12
CA GLU A 223 -17.14 -8.53 2.54
C GLU A 223 -18.01 -7.54 3.32
N ALA A 224 -19.07 -7.06 2.64
CA ALA A 224 -19.98 -6.08 3.23
C ALA A 224 -20.69 -6.66 4.47
N GLY A 225 -20.37 -6.12 5.65
CA GLY A 225 -20.96 -6.53 6.92
C GLY A 225 -20.08 -7.47 7.76
N GLU A 226 -18.93 -7.92 7.24
CA GLU A 226 -17.99 -8.74 8.01
C GLU A 226 -17.15 -7.91 9.00
N SER A 227 -16.73 -8.55 10.09
CA SER A 227 -15.57 -8.10 10.86
C SER A 227 -14.28 -8.65 10.25
N LEU A 228 -13.14 -8.08 10.63
CA LEU A 228 -11.84 -8.56 10.15
C LEU A 228 -11.56 -9.99 10.60
N GLU A 229 -11.93 -10.34 11.83
CA GLU A 229 -11.75 -11.67 12.38
C GLU A 229 -12.58 -12.69 11.62
N THR A 230 -13.86 -12.38 11.32
CA THR A 230 -14.75 -13.24 10.51
C THR A 230 -14.18 -13.44 9.10
N THR A 231 -13.66 -12.37 8.48
CA THR A 231 -13.01 -12.46 7.17
C THR A 231 -11.79 -13.40 7.22
N VAL A 232 -10.94 -13.29 8.25
CA VAL A 232 -9.77 -14.18 8.41
C VAL A 232 -10.21 -15.65 8.52
N GLU A 233 -11.24 -15.92 9.32
CA GLU A 233 -11.76 -17.30 9.49
C GLU A 233 -12.34 -17.84 8.17
N ARG A 234 -13.13 -17.04 7.46
CA ARG A 234 -13.74 -17.42 6.17
C ARG A 234 -12.71 -17.69 5.10
N GLU A 235 -11.79 -16.75 4.86
CA GLU A 235 -10.77 -16.86 3.80
C GLU A 235 -9.88 -18.09 4.02
N VAL A 236 -9.42 -18.34 5.25
CA VAL A 236 -8.59 -19.53 5.53
C VAL A 236 -9.40 -20.83 5.42
N ALA A 237 -10.68 -20.82 5.79
CA ALA A 237 -11.54 -21.99 5.63
C ALA A 237 -11.82 -22.27 4.15
N GLU A 238 -12.03 -21.26 3.32
CA GLU A 238 -12.27 -21.36 1.88
C GLU A 238 -11.00 -21.79 1.13
N GLU A 239 -9.88 -21.09 1.31
CA GLU A 239 -8.63 -21.29 0.57
C GLU A 239 -7.82 -22.52 1.02
N ALA A 240 -7.92 -22.87 2.33
CA ALA A 240 -7.07 -23.92 2.91
C ALA A 240 -7.82 -24.98 3.73
N GLY A 241 -9.14 -24.87 3.93
CA GLY A 241 -9.95 -25.83 4.68
C GLY A 241 -9.66 -25.87 6.19
N VAL A 242 -8.91 -24.90 6.73
CA VAL A 242 -8.42 -24.91 8.12
C VAL A 242 -9.27 -24.02 9.01
N ARG A 243 -9.60 -24.51 10.20
CA ARG A 243 -10.24 -23.72 11.28
C ARG A 243 -9.17 -23.11 12.18
N LEU A 244 -9.42 -21.89 12.62
CA LEU A 244 -8.43 -21.07 13.32
C LEU A 244 -8.73 -20.90 14.82
N ASP A 245 -7.67 -20.68 15.59
CA ASP A 245 -7.65 -20.20 16.96
C ASP A 245 -6.67 -19.02 17.09
N ARG A 246 -6.82 -18.19 18.13
CA ARG A 246 -5.89 -17.12 18.50
C ARG A 246 -5.54 -16.16 17.34
N ILE A 247 -6.54 -15.59 16.68
CA ILE A 247 -6.35 -14.57 15.63
C ILE A 247 -5.84 -13.28 16.30
N VAL A 248 -4.67 -12.78 15.85
CA VAL A 248 -4.01 -11.61 16.43
C VAL A 248 -3.58 -10.64 15.34
N TYR A 249 -4.06 -9.39 15.42
CA TYR A 249 -3.65 -8.30 14.53
C TYR A 249 -2.17 -7.95 14.70
N ARG A 250 -1.46 -7.73 13.58
CA ARG A 250 -0.01 -7.49 13.55
C ARG A 250 0.41 -6.20 12.83
N GLY A 251 -0.52 -5.48 12.26
CA GLY A 251 -0.26 -4.23 11.56
C GLY A 251 -0.97 -4.16 10.22
N SER A 252 -0.83 -3.02 9.53
CA SER A 252 -1.44 -2.81 8.23
C SER A 252 -0.48 -2.13 7.26
N GLN A 253 -0.75 -2.30 5.98
CA GLN A 253 0.03 -1.73 4.89
C GLN A 253 -0.87 -1.41 3.72
N ALA A 254 -0.78 -0.18 3.17
CA ALA A 254 -1.40 0.11 1.90
C ALA A 254 -0.73 -0.71 0.78
N TRP A 255 -1.55 -1.28 -0.10
CA TRP A 255 -1.11 -2.05 -1.26
C TRP A 255 -1.91 -1.57 -2.48
N PRO A 256 -1.40 -0.56 -3.21
CA PRO A 256 -2.13 0.11 -4.27
C PRO A 256 -2.24 -0.70 -5.57
N TYR A 257 -2.67 -1.97 -5.46
CA TYR A 257 -2.86 -2.93 -6.54
C TYR A 257 -4.23 -3.61 -6.43
N PRO A 258 -5.32 -2.89 -6.86
CA PRO A 258 -5.30 -1.49 -7.26
C PRO A 258 -5.38 -0.50 -6.10
N ARG A 259 -5.96 -0.83 -4.92
CA ARG A 259 -6.21 0.11 -3.81
C ARG A 259 -6.47 -0.55 -2.45
N SER A 260 -5.85 -1.69 -2.20
CA SER A 260 -6.06 -2.44 -0.95
C SER A 260 -5.39 -1.77 0.25
N LEU A 261 -6.05 -1.88 1.41
CA LEU A 261 -5.41 -1.77 2.70
C LEU A 261 -5.29 -3.18 3.28
N MET A 262 -4.08 -3.72 3.28
CA MET A 262 -3.80 -5.04 3.84
C MET A 262 -3.72 -4.95 5.36
N LEU A 263 -4.54 -5.77 6.05
CA LEU A 263 -4.59 -5.87 7.50
C LEU A 263 -3.99 -7.23 7.89
N GLY A 264 -2.80 -7.20 8.48
CA GLY A 264 -1.99 -8.38 8.76
C GLY A 264 -2.34 -9.04 10.08
N PHE A 265 -2.47 -10.37 10.06
CA PHE A 265 -2.79 -11.20 11.21
C PHE A 265 -1.83 -12.38 11.34
N THR A 266 -1.74 -12.93 12.54
CA THR A 266 -1.25 -14.28 12.79
C THR A 266 -2.35 -15.08 13.46
N ALA A 267 -2.43 -16.36 13.15
CA ALA A 267 -3.39 -17.28 13.76
C ALA A 267 -2.76 -18.67 13.90
N TYR A 268 -3.43 -19.55 14.64
CA TYR A 268 -3.04 -20.94 14.78
C TYR A 268 -4.15 -21.85 14.25
N ALA A 269 -3.77 -22.91 13.55
CA ALA A 269 -4.70 -23.96 13.18
C ALA A 269 -5.20 -24.70 14.43
N ILE A 270 -6.49 -25.07 14.47
CA ILE A 270 -7.02 -25.96 15.51
C ILE A 270 -6.52 -27.39 15.30
N SER A 271 -6.42 -27.81 14.02
CA SER A 271 -5.86 -29.10 13.59
C SER A 271 -5.08 -28.91 12.29
N ASP A 272 -3.96 -29.61 12.14
CA ASP A 272 -3.12 -29.59 10.95
C ASP A 272 -3.60 -30.56 9.86
N ASP A 273 -4.44 -31.53 10.21
CA ASP A 273 -4.87 -32.64 9.35
C ASP A 273 -5.91 -32.22 8.29
N GLU A 274 -6.56 -31.07 8.49
CA GLU A 274 -7.64 -30.58 7.62
C GLU A 274 -7.15 -29.78 6.42
N ALA A 275 -5.86 -29.38 6.39
CA ALA A 275 -5.31 -28.48 5.38
C ALA A 275 -5.40 -29.08 3.97
N ARG A 276 -6.17 -28.41 3.09
CA ARG A 276 -6.34 -28.75 1.69
C ARG A 276 -6.65 -27.50 0.86
N ALA A 277 -6.06 -27.42 -0.31
CA ALA A 277 -6.36 -26.36 -1.28
C ALA A 277 -7.79 -26.47 -1.82
N ASP A 278 -8.41 -25.34 -2.18
CA ASP A 278 -9.70 -25.31 -2.86
C ASP A 278 -9.61 -25.84 -4.30
N GLY A 279 -8.43 -25.78 -4.92
CA GLY A 279 -8.16 -26.24 -6.28
C GLY A 279 -8.56 -25.23 -7.37
N GLU A 280 -9.08 -24.06 -7.03
CA GLU A 280 -9.50 -22.99 -7.93
C GLU A 280 -8.57 -21.77 -7.79
N GLU A 281 -8.58 -21.09 -6.66
CA GLU A 281 -7.71 -19.96 -6.36
C GLU A 281 -6.37 -20.44 -5.79
N ILE A 282 -6.39 -21.36 -4.84
CA ILE A 282 -5.22 -21.99 -4.25
C ILE A 282 -5.06 -23.40 -4.81
N LEU A 283 -4.00 -23.60 -5.59
CA LEU A 283 -3.71 -24.88 -6.24
C LEU A 283 -3.05 -25.90 -5.32
N ASP A 284 -2.34 -25.43 -4.30
CA ASP A 284 -1.62 -26.26 -3.35
C ASP A 284 -1.44 -25.55 -2.02
N VAL A 285 -1.53 -26.28 -0.92
CA VAL A 285 -1.20 -25.82 0.43
C VAL A 285 -0.20 -26.76 1.07
N ARG A 286 0.80 -26.20 1.76
CA ARG A 286 1.86 -26.97 2.36
C ARG A 286 2.28 -26.38 3.71
N TRP A 287 2.51 -27.26 4.69
CA TRP A 287 3.12 -26.93 5.95
C TRP A 287 4.65 -26.87 5.80
N PHE A 288 5.25 -25.74 6.16
CA PHE A 288 6.68 -25.51 6.10
C PHE A 288 7.27 -25.38 7.51
N THR A 289 8.43 -26.00 7.72
CA THR A 289 9.23 -25.81 8.91
C THR A 289 9.97 -24.46 8.88
N ARG A 290 10.45 -24.00 10.03
CA ARG A 290 11.28 -22.77 10.10
C ARG A 290 12.56 -22.88 9.26
N GLU A 291 13.13 -24.08 9.12
CA GLU A 291 14.34 -24.33 8.34
C GLU A 291 14.07 -24.17 6.84
N GLU A 292 13.02 -24.81 6.31
CA GLU A 292 12.61 -24.66 4.90
C GLU A 292 12.31 -23.19 4.55
N ILE A 293 11.63 -22.46 5.45
CA ILE A 293 11.36 -21.02 5.24
C ILE A 293 12.67 -20.20 5.25
N ARG A 294 13.62 -20.49 6.18
CA ARG A 294 14.91 -19.77 6.19
C ARG A 294 15.71 -20.03 4.92
N GLU A 295 15.73 -21.26 4.44
CA GLU A 295 16.36 -21.61 3.17
C GLU A 295 15.75 -20.84 2.00
N ALA A 296 14.41 -20.84 1.88
CA ALA A 296 13.70 -20.10 0.84
C ALA A 296 13.91 -18.56 0.92
N LEU A 297 14.03 -18.00 2.13
CA LEU A 297 14.34 -16.58 2.35
C LEU A 297 15.70 -16.15 1.81
N THR A 298 16.67 -17.07 1.75
CA THR A 298 18.03 -16.85 1.19
C THR A 298 18.13 -17.21 -0.29
N GLY A 299 17.02 -17.62 -0.92
CA GLY A 299 16.97 -18.00 -2.33
C GLY A 299 17.35 -19.46 -2.60
N GLY A 300 17.47 -20.29 -1.55
CA GLY A 300 17.58 -21.74 -1.64
C GLY A 300 16.22 -22.44 -1.67
N GLY A 301 16.27 -23.79 -1.75
CA GLY A 301 15.09 -24.63 -1.76
C GLY A 301 14.33 -24.61 -3.09
N ASP A 302 13.15 -25.25 -3.07
CA ASP A 302 12.30 -25.50 -4.24
C ASP A 302 11.14 -24.48 -4.39
N ILE A 303 11.04 -23.52 -3.46
CA ILE A 303 9.95 -22.52 -3.45
C ILE A 303 10.47 -21.08 -3.48
N ARG A 304 9.58 -20.18 -3.88
CA ARG A 304 9.75 -18.74 -3.75
C ARG A 304 8.78 -18.18 -2.70
N LEU A 305 9.22 -17.15 -2.01
CA LEU A 305 8.41 -16.42 -1.04
C LEU A 305 8.12 -14.99 -1.54
N PRO A 306 7.11 -14.30 -0.98
CA PRO A 306 6.78 -12.93 -1.35
C PRO A 306 7.98 -11.99 -1.28
N GLY A 307 8.01 -11.00 -2.18
CA GLY A 307 9.07 -10.00 -2.25
C GLY A 307 9.16 -9.11 -1.02
N PRO A 308 10.26 -8.35 -0.87
CA PRO A 308 10.57 -7.57 0.33
C PRO A 308 9.60 -6.39 0.58
N ALA A 309 8.85 -5.95 -0.43
CA ALA A 309 7.81 -4.93 -0.27
C ALA A 309 6.50 -5.46 0.36
N SER A 310 6.31 -6.78 0.41
CA SER A 310 5.05 -7.40 0.82
C SER A 310 4.92 -7.52 2.34
N ILE A 311 3.73 -7.21 2.87
CA ILE A 311 3.36 -7.50 4.26
C ILE A 311 3.36 -9.01 4.53
N ALA A 312 3.05 -9.87 3.53
CA ALA A 312 3.14 -11.33 3.65
C ALA A 312 4.55 -11.76 4.10
N ARG A 313 5.60 -11.21 3.43
CA ARG A 313 6.98 -11.48 3.85
C ARG A 313 7.27 -11.03 5.28
N SER A 314 6.71 -9.89 5.71
CA SER A 314 6.88 -9.43 7.09
C SER A 314 6.24 -10.37 8.12
N LEU A 315 5.06 -10.93 7.80
CA LEU A 315 4.40 -11.91 8.64
C LEU A 315 5.18 -13.22 8.71
N ILE A 316 5.71 -13.70 7.58
CA ILE A 316 6.57 -14.90 7.50
C ILE A 316 7.84 -14.69 8.33
N LEU A 317 8.53 -13.55 8.16
CA LEU A 317 9.75 -13.23 8.91
C LEU A 317 9.50 -13.13 10.42
N ARG A 318 8.35 -12.57 10.82
CA ARG A 318 7.94 -12.52 12.23
C ARG A 318 7.81 -13.94 12.79
N TRP A 319 7.09 -14.82 12.11
CA TRP A 319 6.91 -16.20 12.56
C TRP A 319 8.24 -16.97 12.67
N VAL A 320 9.17 -16.77 11.72
CA VAL A 320 10.51 -17.39 11.76
C VAL A 320 11.34 -16.92 12.95
N GLY A 321 11.13 -15.68 13.41
CA GLY A 321 11.84 -15.08 14.55
C GLY A 321 11.18 -15.32 15.93
N GLU A 322 9.99 -15.87 15.97
CA GLU A 322 9.29 -16.29 17.19
C GLU A 322 9.70 -17.70 17.62
#